data_bc94fffee3eba51c0cc005e18d1ee724
#
_entry.id   bc94fffee3eba51c0cc005e18d1ee724
#
_cell.length_a   1.000
_cell.length_b   1.000
_cell.length_c   1.000
_cell.angle_alpha   90.00
_cell.angle_beta   90.00
_cell.angle_gamma   90.00
#
_symmetry.space_group_name_H-M   'P 1'
#
loop_
_entity.id
_entity.type
_entity.pdbx_description
1 polymer ?
#
loop_
_entity_poly.entity_id
_entity_poly.type
_entity_poly.pdbx_seq_one_letter_code
_entity_poly.pdbx_strand_id
1 'polypeptide(L)'
;LRARPTTDFAKENLFNVLGNLVDFEQCDVLDLFAGTGSISYEFASRGARSVTSVEINPVHYNFIRQTAAQLGIGNLYPVKANAFLYLKSCTKQFDVIFSDAPYDLEGSEQVVKLVLEGNLLRPEGIFIFEHSKKMDFSACEEFWQLRSYGSVQFSFFKKP
;
A
#
# COMPACT_ATOMS: atom_id res chain seq x y z
N LEU A 1 0.24 3.35 -20.48
CA LEU A 1 -0.44 3.16 -19.22
C LEU A 1 -0.14 4.31 -18.27
N ARG A 2 -1.16 4.91 -17.76
CA ARG A 2 -1.02 6.08 -16.93
C ARG A 2 -1.38 5.74 -15.48
N ALA A 3 -0.45 6.02 -14.56
CA ALA A 3 -0.75 5.89 -13.16
C ALA A 3 -1.78 6.96 -12.74
N ARG A 4 -2.72 6.56 -11.90
CA ARG A 4 -3.66 7.48 -11.28
C ARG A 4 -3.27 7.59 -9.81
N PRO A 5 -2.51 8.62 -9.45
CA PRO A 5 -2.10 8.75 -8.06
C PRO A 5 -3.33 8.98 -7.17
N THR A 6 -3.23 8.52 -5.94
CA THR A 6 -4.19 8.85 -4.90
C THR A 6 -4.27 10.37 -4.81
N THR A 7 -5.48 10.93 -4.75
CA THR A 7 -5.65 12.38 -4.67
C THR A 7 -5.00 12.92 -3.39
N ASP A 8 -4.53 14.16 -3.42
CA ASP A 8 -3.91 14.78 -2.26
C ASP A 8 -4.88 14.82 -1.07
N PHE A 9 -6.15 15.10 -1.33
CA PHE A 9 -7.18 15.12 -0.29
C PHE A 9 -7.30 13.75 0.39
N ALA A 10 -7.43 12.69 -0.41
CA ALA A 10 -7.57 11.33 0.13
C ALA A 10 -6.31 10.90 0.86
N LYS A 11 -5.13 11.22 0.31
CA LYS A 11 -3.85 10.87 0.93
C LYS A 11 -3.69 11.56 2.29
N GLU A 12 -3.97 12.86 2.36
CA GLU A 12 -3.88 13.60 3.62
C GLU A 12 -4.78 13.00 4.70
N ASN A 13 -6.03 12.70 4.32
CA ASN A 13 -6.98 12.11 5.26
C ASN A 13 -6.55 10.69 5.69
N LEU A 14 -6.04 9.90 4.75
CA LEU A 14 -5.53 8.56 5.07
C LEU A 14 -4.42 8.64 6.13
N PHE A 15 -3.46 9.52 5.93
CA PHE A 15 -2.33 9.62 6.86
C PHE A 15 -2.73 10.24 8.20
N ASN A 16 -3.75 11.09 8.23
CA ASN A 16 -4.32 11.56 9.49
C ASN A 16 -4.90 10.39 10.30
N VAL A 17 -5.63 9.48 9.64
CA VAL A 17 -6.15 8.28 10.29
C VAL A 17 -5.01 7.38 10.75
N LEU A 18 -4.04 7.12 9.87
CA LEU A 18 -2.91 6.24 10.19
C LEU A 18 -2.10 6.75 11.37
N GLY A 19 -1.93 8.08 11.49
CA GLY A 19 -1.21 8.68 12.60
C GLY A 19 -1.79 8.36 13.97
N ASN A 20 -3.08 8.01 14.03
CA ASN A 20 -3.74 7.59 15.26
C ASN A 20 -3.71 6.07 15.46
N LEU A 21 -3.31 5.31 14.44
CA LEU A 21 -3.36 3.84 14.49
C LEU A 21 -1.99 3.20 14.64
N VAL A 22 -0.94 3.84 14.12
CA VAL A 22 0.41 3.26 14.09
C VAL A 22 1.45 4.29 14.52
N ASP A 23 2.59 3.78 15.01
CA ASP A 23 3.80 4.56 15.17
C ASP A 23 4.65 4.32 13.93
N PHE A 24 4.73 5.32 13.05
CA PHE A 24 5.43 5.17 11.78
C PHE A 24 6.87 4.68 11.95
N GLU A 25 7.57 5.15 12.97
CA GLU A 25 8.97 4.80 13.18
C GLU A 25 9.18 3.32 13.53
N GLN A 26 8.11 2.63 13.92
CA GLN A 26 8.15 1.20 14.23
C GLN A 26 7.64 0.33 13.08
N CYS A 27 7.32 0.94 11.94
CA CYS A 27 6.65 0.22 10.85
C CYS A 27 7.57 -0.10 9.69
N ASP A 28 7.51 -1.36 9.26
CA ASP A 28 7.95 -1.78 7.93
C ASP A 28 6.71 -1.77 7.03
N VAL A 29 6.81 -1.06 5.91
CA VAL A 29 5.68 -0.79 5.02
C VAL A 29 5.91 -1.41 3.66
N LEU A 30 4.87 -2.00 3.09
CA LEU A 30 4.85 -2.50 1.72
C LEU A 30 3.82 -1.68 0.93
N ASP A 31 4.25 -1.08 -0.17
CA ASP A 31 3.40 -0.32 -1.09
C ASP A 31 3.33 -1.07 -2.41
N LEU A 32 2.18 -1.68 -2.68
CA LEU A 32 1.95 -2.47 -3.89
C LEU A 32 1.32 -1.59 -4.98
N PHE A 33 1.73 -1.81 -6.23
CA PHE A 33 1.30 -0.98 -7.35
C PHE A 33 1.63 0.49 -7.08
N ALA A 34 2.89 0.73 -6.71
CA ALA A 34 3.31 2.02 -6.15
C ALA A 34 3.19 3.19 -7.12
N GLY A 35 3.12 2.95 -8.43
CA GLY A 35 3.02 4.02 -9.43
C GLY A 35 4.23 4.94 -9.37
N THR A 36 3.98 6.24 -9.21
CA THR A 36 5.06 7.22 -9.08
C THR A 36 5.56 7.38 -7.64
N GLY A 37 5.03 6.60 -6.70
CA GLY A 37 5.55 6.52 -5.35
C GLY A 37 4.96 7.47 -4.32
N SER A 38 3.85 8.14 -4.64
CA SER A 38 3.26 9.14 -3.76
C SER A 38 3.03 8.65 -2.33
N ILE A 39 2.44 7.47 -2.19
CA ILE A 39 2.17 6.86 -0.88
C ILE A 39 3.48 6.47 -0.20
N SER A 40 4.40 5.87 -0.97
CA SER A 40 5.71 5.48 -0.43
C SER A 40 6.48 6.66 0.15
N TYR A 41 6.52 7.79 -0.57
CA TYR A 41 7.23 8.98 -0.10
C TYR A 41 6.62 9.50 1.20
N GLU A 42 5.30 9.46 1.32
CA GLU A 42 4.63 9.93 2.52
C GLU A 42 5.00 9.09 3.74
N PHE A 43 4.97 7.76 3.61
CA PHE A 43 5.42 6.87 4.67
C PHE A 43 6.88 7.14 5.04
N ALA A 44 7.73 7.26 4.04
CA ALA A 44 9.15 7.50 4.27
C ALA A 44 9.40 8.82 4.98
N SER A 45 8.69 9.89 4.58
CA SER A 45 8.84 11.22 5.19
C SER A 45 8.36 11.26 6.63
N ARG A 46 7.42 10.39 6.99
CA ARG A 46 6.94 10.28 8.37
C ARG A 46 7.80 9.37 9.23
N GLY A 47 8.91 8.90 8.69
CA GLY A 47 9.91 8.17 9.44
C GLY A 47 9.73 6.67 9.51
N ALA A 48 8.97 6.07 8.59
CA ALA A 48 8.82 4.61 8.56
C ALA A 48 10.19 3.93 8.61
N ARG A 49 10.27 2.83 9.35
CA ARG A 49 11.53 2.09 9.49
C ARG A 49 12.01 1.60 8.13
N SER A 50 11.10 1.13 7.29
CA SER A 50 11.39 0.81 5.89
C SER A 50 10.11 0.92 5.07
N VAL A 51 10.26 1.29 3.80
CA VAL A 51 9.16 1.29 2.82
C VAL A 51 9.65 0.52 1.60
N THR A 52 8.99 -0.59 1.30
CA THR A 52 9.26 -1.36 0.09
C THR A 52 8.21 -0.99 -0.95
N SER A 53 8.65 -0.42 -2.07
CA SER A 53 7.76 0.04 -3.16
C SER A 53 7.85 -0.94 -4.32
N VAL A 54 6.75 -1.64 -4.58
CA VAL A 54 6.69 -2.63 -5.67
C VAL A 54 5.99 -2.01 -6.87
N GLU A 55 6.70 -1.93 -7.98
CA GLU A 55 6.19 -1.36 -9.23
C GLU A 55 6.79 -2.08 -10.42
N ILE A 56 5.94 -2.55 -11.34
CA ILE A 56 6.42 -3.30 -12.50
C ILE A 56 6.74 -2.41 -13.71
N ASN A 57 6.09 -1.25 -13.82
CA ASN A 57 6.33 -0.34 -14.94
C ASN A 57 7.73 0.25 -14.83
N PRO A 58 8.61 0.02 -15.82
CA PRO A 58 10.01 0.47 -15.70
C PRO A 58 10.16 1.99 -15.60
N VAL A 59 9.27 2.75 -16.24
CA VAL A 59 9.32 4.22 -16.18
C VAL A 59 8.98 4.68 -14.75
N HIS A 60 7.92 4.15 -14.16
CA HIS A 60 7.53 4.49 -12.79
C HIS A 60 8.56 4.00 -11.78
N TYR A 61 9.06 2.78 -11.94
CA TYR A 61 10.10 2.24 -11.07
C TYR A 61 11.34 3.13 -11.08
N ASN A 62 11.80 3.52 -12.27
CA ASN A 62 12.96 4.38 -12.39
C ASN A 62 12.72 5.76 -11.79
N PHE A 63 11.49 6.28 -11.93
CA PHE A 63 11.13 7.55 -11.31
C PHE A 63 11.23 7.48 -9.79
N ILE A 64 10.72 6.40 -9.19
CA ILE A 64 10.81 6.22 -7.74
C ILE A 64 12.28 6.15 -7.30
N ARG A 65 13.07 5.36 -8.01
CA ARG A 65 14.48 5.17 -7.68
C ARG A 65 15.25 6.48 -7.75
N GLN A 66 15.04 7.25 -8.83
CA GLN A 66 15.70 8.52 -9.02
C GLN A 66 15.26 9.55 -7.99
N THR A 67 13.97 9.62 -7.71
CA THR A 67 13.42 10.55 -6.73
C THR A 67 13.99 10.27 -5.33
N ALA A 68 14.04 9.00 -4.95
CA ALA A 68 14.62 8.61 -3.66
C ALA A 68 16.09 9.02 -3.55
N ALA A 69 16.85 8.82 -4.63
CA ALA A 69 18.26 9.19 -4.65
C ALA A 69 18.45 10.71 -4.59
N GLN A 70 17.66 11.46 -5.35
CA GLN A 70 17.75 12.93 -5.39
C GLN A 70 17.38 13.57 -4.08
N LEU A 71 16.39 13.04 -3.38
CA LEU A 71 15.91 13.58 -2.12
C LEU A 71 16.61 12.97 -0.90
N GLY A 72 17.54 12.03 -1.12
CA GLY A 72 18.26 11.39 -0.03
C GLY A 72 17.39 10.54 0.88
N ILE A 73 16.38 9.89 0.32
CA ILE A 73 15.45 9.06 1.11
C ILE A 73 16.09 7.69 1.34
N GLY A 74 16.65 7.48 2.52
CA GLY A 74 17.43 6.27 2.84
C GLY A 74 16.59 5.07 3.27
N ASN A 75 15.33 5.27 3.62
CA ASN A 75 14.45 4.20 4.12
C ASN A 75 13.47 3.67 3.07
N LEU A 76 13.63 4.04 1.80
CA LEU A 76 12.80 3.61 0.69
C LEU A 76 13.55 2.63 -0.19
N TYR A 77 12.94 1.47 -0.47
CA TYR A 77 13.53 0.37 -1.23
C TYR A 77 12.62 0.02 -2.42
N PRO A 78 12.89 0.60 -3.61
CA PRO A 78 12.10 0.27 -4.80
C PRO A 78 12.41 -1.14 -5.30
N VAL A 79 11.37 -1.86 -5.69
CA VAL A 79 11.48 -3.21 -6.26
C VAL A 79 10.72 -3.24 -7.58
N LYS A 80 11.39 -3.61 -8.66
CA LYS A 80 10.74 -3.78 -9.95
C LYS A 80 10.24 -5.21 -10.04
N ALA A 81 8.93 -5.38 -9.84
CA ALA A 81 8.33 -6.70 -9.81
C ALA A 81 6.83 -6.62 -10.07
N ASN A 82 6.28 -7.73 -10.56
CA ASN A 82 4.85 -7.94 -10.62
C ASN A 82 4.34 -8.15 -9.19
N ALA A 83 3.35 -7.36 -8.77
CA ALA A 83 2.87 -7.40 -7.39
C ALA A 83 2.29 -8.77 -6.99
N PHE A 84 1.58 -9.44 -7.91
CA PHE A 84 1.02 -10.76 -7.62
C PHE A 84 2.13 -11.79 -7.38
N LEU A 85 3.16 -11.77 -8.21
CA LEU A 85 4.31 -12.67 -8.06
C LEU A 85 5.08 -12.34 -6.80
N TYR A 86 5.25 -11.04 -6.51
CA TYR A 86 5.92 -10.60 -5.30
C TYR A 86 5.20 -11.15 -4.05
N LEU A 87 3.87 -11.01 -4.02
CA LEU A 87 3.08 -11.49 -2.88
C LEU A 87 3.20 -12.99 -2.69
N LYS A 88 3.27 -13.75 -3.77
CA LYS A 88 3.37 -15.22 -3.72
C LYS A 88 4.73 -15.70 -3.22
N SER A 89 5.78 -14.93 -3.47
CA SER A 89 7.16 -15.36 -3.15
C SER A 89 7.78 -14.64 -1.95
N CYS A 90 7.12 -13.61 -1.43
CA CYS A 90 7.68 -12.79 -0.36
C CYS A 90 7.72 -13.55 0.97
N THR A 91 8.89 -13.54 1.62
CA THR A 91 9.08 -14.15 2.93
C THR A 91 9.16 -13.12 4.05
N LYS A 92 9.15 -11.84 3.72
CA LYS A 92 9.17 -10.75 4.70
C LYS A 92 7.78 -10.50 5.26
N GLN A 93 7.75 -9.92 6.45
CA GLN A 93 6.50 -9.45 7.06
C GLN A 93 6.53 -7.95 7.23
N PHE A 94 5.34 -7.36 7.20
CA PHE A 94 5.15 -5.91 7.26
C PHE A 94 4.12 -5.55 8.31
N ASP A 95 4.27 -4.35 8.86
CA ASP A 95 3.31 -3.79 9.82
C ASP A 95 2.15 -3.11 9.09
N VAL A 96 2.43 -2.52 7.93
CA VAL A 96 1.42 -1.88 7.09
C VAL A 96 1.64 -2.31 5.64
N ILE A 97 0.57 -2.75 5.00
CA ILE A 97 0.57 -3.04 3.58
C ILE A 97 -0.47 -2.14 2.93
N PHE A 98 -0.08 -1.40 1.93
CA PHE A 98 -0.97 -0.57 1.15
C PHE A 98 -1.03 -1.08 -0.29
N SER A 99 -2.21 -1.13 -0.88
CA SER A 99 -2.37 -1.44 -2.29
C SER A 99 -3.48 -0.59 -2.89
N ASP A 100 -3.21 -0.04 -4.07
CA ASP A 100 -4.26 0.49 -4.92
C ASP A 100 -4.93 -0.70 -5.64
N ALA A 101 -6.20 -0.53 -6.03
CA ALA A 101 -6.90 -1.54 -6.82
C ALA A 101 -6.28 -1.59 -8.21
N PRO A 102 -5.79 -2.76 -8.66
CA PRO A 102 -5.04 -2.80 -9.91
C PRO A 102 -5.90 -2.50 -11.14
N TYR A 103 -7.03 -3.18 -11.32
CA TYR A 103 -7.81 -3.06 -12.56
C TYR A 103 -9.28 -3.33 -12.33
N ASP A 104 -9.62 -4.59 -12.10
CA ASP A 104 -10.98 -5.08 -12.03
C ASP A 104 -11.23 -5.74 -10.68
N LEU A 105 -12.46 -6.20 -10.48
CA LEU A 105 -12.84 -6.83 -9.24
C LEU A 105 -12.06 -8.13 -9.01
N GLU A 106 -11.85 -8.93 -10.07
CA GLU A 106 -11.13 -10.20 -9.94
C GLU A 106 -9.69 -9.98 -9.46
N GLY A 107 -8.97 -9.06 -10.09
CA GLY A 107 -7.60 -8.73 -9.68
C GLY A 107 -7.56 -8.16 -8.27
N SER A 108 -8.53 -7.32 -7.92
CA SER A 108 -8.62 -6.74 -6.59
C SER A 108 -8.87 -7.80 -5.52
N GLU A 109 -9.79 -8.73 -5.78
CA GLU A 109 -10.06 -9.85 -4.87
C GLU A 109 -8.83 -10.73 -4.71
N GLN A 110 -8.07 -10.94 -5.78
CA GLN A 110 -6.85 -11.73 -5.73
C GLN A 110 -5.78 -11.07 -4.84
N VAL A 111 -5.61 -9.75 -4.95
CA VAL A 111 -4.66 -9.02 -4.09
C VAL A 111 -5.05 -9.17 -2.62
N VAL A 112 -6.32 -8.92 -2.30
CA VAL A 112 -6.81 -9.03 -0.93
C VAL A 112 -6.57 -10.43 -0.38
N LYS A 113 -6.90 -11.45 -1.17
CA LYS A 113 -6.70 -12.84 -0.78
C LYS A 113 -5.22 -13.16 -0.53
N LEU A 114 -4.34 -12.76 -1.44
CA LEU A 114 -2.91 -13.04 -1.32
C LEU A 114 -2.30 -12.36 -0.09
N VAL A 115 -2.73 -11.14 0.22
CA VAL A 115 -2.23 -10.43 1.39
C VAL A 115 -2.73 -11.09 2.67
N LEU A 116 -4.03 -11.38 2.75
CA LEU A 116 -4.63 -11.85 4.00
C LEU A 116 -4.35 -13.33 4.29
N GLU A 117 -4.27 -14.17 3.24
CA GLU A 117 -3.98 -15.59 3.42
C GLU A 117 -2.50 -15.89 3.46
N GLY A 118 -1.66 -15.00 2.92
CA GLY A 118 -0.21 -15.12 3.03
C GLY A 118 0.26 -14.70 4.41
N ASN A 119 1.52 -15.01 4.71
CA ASN A 119 2.10 -14.66 6.00
C ASN A 119 2.88 -13.33 5.90
N LEU A 120 2.24 -12.31 5.31
CA LEU A 120 2.88 -11.03 5.02
C LEU A 120 2.60 -9.96 6.07
N LEU A 121 1.46 -10.05 6.77
CA LEU A 121 1.17 -9.11 7.85
C LEU A 121 1.65 -9.65 9.17
N ARG A 122 2.36 -8.80 9.93
CA ARG A 122 2.68 -9.10 11.31
C ARG A 122 1.41 -9.13 12.15
N PRO A 123 1.43 -9.78 13.33
CA PRO A 123 0.32 -9.68 14.26
C PRO A 123 -0.03 -8.21 14.50
N GLU A 124 -1.32 -7.89 14.47
CA GLU A 124 -1.86 -6.52 14.56
C GLU A 124 -1.48 -5.63 13.37
N GLY A 125 -0.91 -6.19 12.33
CA GLY A 125 -0.63 -5.44 11.10
C GLY A 125 -1.90 -5.01 10.39
N ILE A 126 -1.79 -3.94 9.61
CA ILE A 126 -2.93 -3.32 8.92
C ILE A 126 -2.70 -3.41 7.42
N PHE A 127 -3.72 -3.88 6.69
CA PHE A 127 -3.75 -3.83 5.25
C PHE A 127 -4.77 -2.78 4.81
N ILE A 128 -4.34 -1.86 3.96
CA ILE A 128 -5.19 -0.79 3.43
C ILE A 128 -5.31 -0.98 1.93
N PHE A 129 -6.55 -1.11 1.46
CA PHE A 129 -6.83 -1.31 0.04
C PHE A 129 -7.64 -0.14 -0.50
N GLU A 130 -7.07 0.59 -1.46
CA GLU A 130 -7.73 1.70 -2.13
C GLU A 130 -8.56 1.16 -3.29
N HIS A 131 -9.86 1.53 -3.36
CA HIS A 131 -10.75 1.05 -4.40
C HIS A 131 -11.88 2.04 -4.63
N SER A 132 -12.65 1.81 -5.70
CA SER A 132 -13.82 2.62 -6.00
C SER A 132 -15.03 2.16 -5.18
N LYS A 133 -16.09 2.97 -5.24
CA LYS A 133 -17.37 2.63 -4.58
C LYS A 133 -18.05 1.40 -5.17
N LYS A 134 -17.59 0.93 -6.33
CA LYS A 134 -18.15 -0.27 -6.98
C LYS A 134 -17.74 -1.56 -6.29
N MET A 135 -16.74 -1.51 -5.43
CA MET A 135 -16.22 -2.69 -4.72
C MET A 135 -16.56 -2.59 -3.24
N ASP A 136 -16.93 -3.72 -2.65
CA ASP A 136 -17.31 -3.82 -1.24
C ASP A 136 -16.65 -5.06 -0.64
N PHE A 137 -15.79 -4.85 0.35
CA PHE A 137 -15.07 -5.94 1.01
C PHE A 137 -15.57 -6.18 2.44
N SER A 138 -16.70 -5.57 2.81
CA SER A 138 -17.21 -5.65 4.19
C SER A 138 -17.61 -7.05 4.63
N ALA A 139 -17.83 -7.96 3.69
CA ALA A 139 -18.14 -9.36 4.02
C ALA A 139 -16.89 -10.20 4.37
N CYS A 140 -15.70 -9.66 4.13
CA CYS A 140 -14.46 -10.34 4.46
C CYS A 140 -14.27 -10.37 5.98
N GLU A 141 -13.85 -11.52 6.52
CA GLU A 141 -13.71 -11.69 7.97
C GLU A 141 -12.73 -10.69 8.59
N GLU A 142 -11.62 -10.41 7.89
CA GLU A 142 -10.60 -9.49 8.38
C GLU A 142 -10.93 -8.03 8.16
N PHE A 143 -12.04 -7.72 7.48
CA PHE A 143 -12.44 -6.33 7.25
C PHE A 143 -12.66 -5.62 8.58
N TRP A 144 -12.06 -4.43 8.71
CA TRP A 144 -12.12 -3.66 9.95
C TRP A 144 -12.94 -2.40 9.82
N GLN A 145 -12.65 -1.56 8.83
CA GLN A 145 -13.38 -0.31 8.63
C GLN A 145 -13.21 0.22 7.22
N LEU A 146 -14.16 1.06 6.82
CA LEU A 146 -14.13 1.75 5.54
C LEU A 146 -13.99 3.24 5.76
N ARG A 147 -13.11 3.89 5.03
CA ARG A 147 -12.97 5.34 4.99
C ARG A 147 -13.18 5.82 3.55
N SER A 148 -14.06 6.81 3.39
CA SER A 148 -14.41 7.35 2.07
C SER A 148 -14.05 8.83 2.00
N TYR A 149 -13.32 9.20 0.96
CA TYR A 149 -12.89 10.58 0.74
C TYR A 149 -13.13 10.93 -0.73
N GLY A 150 -14.24 11.63 -1.00
CA GLY A 150 -14.69 11.86 -2.36
C GLY A 150 -15.06 10.54 -3.03
N SER A 151 -14.49 10.27 -4.21
CA SER A 151 -14.72 9.02 -4.93
C SER A 151 -13.79 7.89 -4.50
N VAL A 152 -12.83 8.18 -3.64
CA VAL A 152 -11.81 7.23 -3.19
C VAL A 152 -12.28 6.54 -1.92
N GLN A 153 -12.16 5.22 -1.89
CA GLN A 153 -12.43 4.44 -0.68
C GLN A 153 -11.20 3.68 -0.25
N PHE A 154 -11.00 3.63 1.07
CA PHE A 154 -9.97 2.80 1.69
C PHE A 154 -10.65 1.77 2.59
N SER A 155 -10.52 0.50 2.23
CA SER A 155 -10.90 -0.59 3.13
C SER A 155 -9.70 -0.97 3.97
N PHE A 156 -9.89 -1.01 5.28
CA PHE A 156 -8.87 -1.40 6.24
C PHE A 156 -9.15 -2.81 6.70
N PHE A 157 -8.11 -3.64 6.69
CA PHE A 157 -8.18 -5.02 7.16
C PHE A 157 -7.18 -5.21 8.27
N LYS A 158 -7.53 -6.06 9.21
CA LYS A 158 -6.67 -6.38 10.34
C LYS A 158 -6.69 -7.87 10.55
N LYS A 159 -5.52 -8.47 10.77
CA LYS A 159 -5.45 -9.87 11.09
C LYS A 159 -5.99 -10.07 12.51
N PRO A 160 -6.87 -11.07 12.71
CA PRO A 160 -7.39 -11.35 14.05
C PRO A 160 -6.31 -11.82 15.01
#